data_41ab489a31c9215f88cc13be37bcb192
#
_entry.id   41ab489a31c9215f88cc13be37bcb192
#
_cell.length_a   1.000
_cell.length_b   1.000
_cell.length_c   1.000
_cell.angle_alpha   90.00
_cell.angle_beta   90.00
_cell.angle_gamma   90.00
#
_symmetry.space_group_name_H-M   'P 1'
#
loop_
_entity.id
_entity.type
_entity.pdbx_description
1 polymer ?
#
loop_
_entity_poly.entity_id
_entity_poly.type
_entity_poly.pdbx_seq_one_letter_code
_entity_poly.pdbx_strand_id
1 'polypeptide(L)'
;MPRPCLSDGGFRLDLLANGWLVGRFAVLDELGVRHLVTTRRGPDVQAVQRDTDLVGRQIVRVLDLRQMAFLEQVHGSHVLVSDGTGQVGQADGLCTTRAGSGLMGKSADCPIVLVAHKRRRAVAFAHASWRATVAGIVPNVLGKMITLDCRPEDLVACLCPSAGPECYEVGPEVRQAALEGIGPHAEAFFRPGPVKDHFDLWAANVDALLRGGLQPEDIHVAGVCTLCRNDLFPSHRREGPGAGRFVAAIGLAHESGPVP
;
A
#
# COMPACT_ATOMS: atom_id res chain seq x y z
N MET A 1 -9.58 20.32 -13.32
CA MET A 1 -9.57 20.81 -11.92
C MET A 1 -8.12 20.84 -11.46
N PRO A 2 -7.66 21.84 -10.70
CA PRO A 2 -6.34 21.82 -10.11
C PRO A 2 -6.24 20.56 -9.22
N ARG A 3 -5.12 19.82 -9.31
CA ARG A 3 -4.85 18.70 -8.41
C ARG A 3 -4.91 19.23 -6.96
N PRO A 4 -5.59 18.56 -6.02
CA PRO A 4 -5.47 18.93 -4.63
C PRO A 4 -3.98 18.91 -4.27
N CYS A 5 -3.53 19.89 -3.51
CA CYS A 5 -2.16 19.94 -3.01
C CYS A 5 -2.04 18.81 -1.99
N LEU A 6 -1.71 17.61 -2.48
CA LEU A 6 -1.41 16.46 -1.64
C LEU A 6 -0.07 16.72 -1.00
N SER A 7 0.03 16.51 0.30
CA SER A 7 1.32 16.55 0.96
C SER A 7 2.19 15.42 0.39
N ASP A 8 3.49 15.67 0.21
CA ASP A 8 4.46 14.62 -0.16
C ASP A 8 4.60 13.56 0.95
N GLY A 9 3.81 13.69 2.03
CA GLY A 9 3.69 12.76 3.15
C GLY A 9 4.97 12.59 3.94
N GLY A 10 5.99 13.38 3.63
CA GLY A 10 7.29 13.22 4.27
C GLY A 10 7.82 11.79 4.07
N PHE A 11 7.60 11.17 2.88
CA PHE A 11 8.18 9.86 2.58
C PHE A 11 9.70 10.00 2.51
N ARG A 12 10.40 9.23 3.34
CA ARG A 12 11.86 9.27 3.43
C ARG A 12 12.45 7.86 3.46
N LEU A 13 13.75 7.78 3.22
CA LEU A 13 14.51 6.55 3.32
C LEU A 13 15.37 6.60 4.58
N ASP A 14 15.20 5.61 5.46
CA ASP A 14 15.92 5.49 6.72
C ASP A 14 16.82 4.24 6.69
N LEU A 15 18.09 4.41 7.09
CA LEU A 15 19.00 3.30 7.30
C LEU A 15 18.85 2.80 8.74
N LEU A 16 18.36 1.57 8.88
CA LEU A 16 18.14 0.95 10.18
C LEU A 16 19.45 0.36 10.74
N ALA A 17 19.49 0.13 12.05
CA ALA A 17 20.65 -0.45 12.75
C ALA A 17 21.06 -1.84 12.22
N ASN A 18 20.13 -2.61 11.66
CA ASN A 18 20.40 -3.90 11.01
C ASN A 18 20.94 -3.79 9.58
N GLY A 19 21.19 -2.58 9.08
CA GLY A 19 21.69 -2.29 7.74
C GLY A 19 20.60 -2.21 6.65
N TRP A 20 19.34 -2.40 6.98
CA TRP A 20 18.25 -2.24 6.00
C TRP A 20 18.00 -0.77 5.68
N LEU A 21 17.87 -0.47 4.41
CA LEU A 21 17.32 0.80 3.93
C LEU A 21 15.82 0.62 3.70
N VAL A 22 15.00 1.37 4.40
CA VAL A 22 13.53 1.27 4.33
C VAL A 22 12.89 2.61 4.07
N GLY A 23 11.74 2.60 3.41
CA GLY A 23 10.88 3.77 3.28
C GLY A 23 9.98 3.93 4.49
N ARG A 24 9.75 5.19 4.91
CA ARG A 24 8.87 5.55 6.02
C ARG A 24 8.05 6.79 5.66
N PHE A 25 6.85 6.89 6.23
CA PHE A 25 5.99 8.07 6.14
C PHE A 25 6.01 8.82 7.48
N ALA A 26 6.39 10.10 7.47
CA ALA A 26 6.47 10.91 8.68
C ALA A 26 5.16 10.92 9.46
N VAL A 27 4.02 11.07 8.77
CA VAL A 27 2.70 11.06 9.41
C VAL A 27 2.40 9.78 10.19
N LEU A 28 2.79 8.62 9.67
CA LEU A 28 2.57 7.35 10.38
C LEU A 28 3.52 7.20 11.59
N ASP A 29 4.73 7.78 11.52
CA ASP A 29 5.66 7.85 12.65
C ASP A 29 5.11 8.76 13.75
N GLU A 30 4.62 9.95 13.39
CA GLU A 30 3.99 10.90 14.30
C GLU A 30 2.77 10.30 15.02
N LEU A 31 1.99 9.50 14.31
CA LEU A 31 0.88 8.75 14.90
C LEU A 31 1.33 7.55 15.74
N GLY A 32 2.61 7.18 15.73
CA GLY A 32 3.13 5.99 16.41
C GLY A 32 2.64 4.67 15.81
N VAL A 33 2.27 4.68 14.52
CA VAL A 33 1.89 3.48 13.76
C VAL A 33 3.15 2.78 13.28
N ARG A 34 3.29 1.50 13.58
CA ARG A 34 4.42 0.69 13.12
C ARG A 34 4.29 0.46 11.61
N HIS A 35 5.28 0.87 10.83
CA HIS A 35 5.23 0.67 9.38
C HIS A 35 6.62 0.72 8.76
N LEU A 36 6.76 0.15 7.58
CA LEU A 36 7.92 0.30 6.70
C LEU A 36 7.57 -0.12 5.27
N VAL A 37 8.38 0.37 4.32
CA VAL A 37 8.44 -0.14 2.96
C VAL A 37 9.85 -0.64 2.72
N THR A 38 10.02 -1.93 2.42
CA THR A 38 11.36 -2.50 2.16
C THR A 38 11.91 -2.04 0.82
N THR A 39 13.23 -2.01 0.71
CA THR A 39 13.94 -1.74 -0.56
C THR A 39 14.81 -2.95 -0.93
N ARG A 40 15.53 -2.87 -2.06
CA ARG A 40 16.55 -3.86 -2.43
C ARG A 40 17.71 -3.96 -1.42
N ARG A 41 17.86 -2.96 -0.55
CA ARG A 41 18.80 -2.96 0.57
C ARG A 41 18.12 -3.33 1.89
N GLY A 42 17.19 -4.26 1.81
CA GLY A 42 16.42 -4.84 2.91
C GLY A 42 16.50 -6.37 2.88
N PRO A 43 15.39 -7.07 3.16
CA PRO A 43 15.30 -8.50 2.97
C PRO A 43 15.46 -8.84 1.47
N ASP A 44 15.96 -10.05 1.18
CA ASP A 44 16.10 -10.52 -0.20
C ASP A 44 14.76 -10.44 -0.93
N VAL A 45 14.71 -9.58 -1.97
CA VAL A 45 13.50 -9.34 -2.76
C VAL A 45 12.96 -10.60 -3.46
N GLN A 46 13.82 -11.61 -3.70
CA GLN A 46 13.41 -12.92 -4.21
C GLN A 46 12.83 -13.80 -3.10
N ALA A 47 13.35 -13.69 -1.87
CA ALA A 47 12.81 -14.41 -0.72
C ALA A 47 11.40 -13.97 -0.37
N VAL A 48 11.02 -12.71 -0.65
CA VAL A 48 9.64 -12.23 -0.45
C VAL A 48 8.59 -13.09 -1.15
N GLN A 49 8.94 -13.67 -2.31
CA GLN A 49 8.03 -14.58 -3.04
C GLN A 49 8.18 -16.04 -2.59
N ARG A 50 9.41 -16.48 -2.32
CA ARG A 50 9.73 -17.89 -2.02
C ARG A 50 9.38 -18.29 -0.59
N ASP A 51 9.58 -17.37 0.36
CA ASP A 51 9.35 -17.60 1.79
C ASP A 51 8.84 -16.32 2.45
N THR A 52 7.59 -16.00 2.16
CA THR A 52 6.92 -14.81 2.69
C THR A 52 6.88 -14.83 4.24
N ASP A 53 6.75 -16.00 4.85
CA ASP A 53 6.74 -16.16 6.31
C ASP A 53 8.09 -15.77 6.94
N LEU A 54 9.21 -16.16 6.33
CA LEU A 54 10.53 -15.78 6.81
C LEU A 54 10.69 -14.27 6.81
N VAL A 55 10.31 -13.61 5.71
CA VAL A 55 10.36 -12.15 5.59
C VAL A 55 9.41 -11.49 6.61
N GLY A 56 8.22 -12.04 6.82
CA GLY A 56 7.28 -11.58 7.84
C GLY A 56 7.89 -11.62 9.25
N ARG A 57 8.54 -12.72 9.63
CA ARG A 57 9.25 -12.83 10.93
C ARG A 57 10.40 -11.81 11.07
N GLN A 58 11.11 -11.50 10.00
CA GLN A 58 12.14 -10.45 10.03
C GLN A 58 11.53 -9.06 10.26
N ILE A 59 10.43 -8.75 9.55
CA ILE A 59 9.74 -7.46 9.68
C ILE A 59 9.10 -7.30 11.07
N VAL A 60 8.54 -8.37 11.64
CA VAL A 60 8.02 -8.39 13.03
C VAL A 60 9.06 -7.90 14.03
N ARG A 61 10.30 -8.39 13.92
CA ARG A 61 11.40 -7.95 14.81
C ARG A 61 11.77 -6.49 14.59
N VAL A 62 11.82 -6.05 13.34
CA VAL A 62 12.16 -4.66 12.97
C VAL A 62 11.11 -3.67 13.45
N LEU A 63 9.84 -4.02 13.36
CA LEU A 63 8.72 -3.16 13.75
C LEU A 63 8.31 -3.32 15.22
N ASP A 64 8.97 -4.20 15.97
CA ASP A 64 8.60 -4.52 17.35
C ASP A 64 7.10 -4.89 17.45
N LEU A 65 6.73 -5.93 16.71
CA LEU A 65 5.40 -6.51 16.69
C LEU A 65 5.45 -7.96 17.23
N ARG A 66 4.29 -8.57 17.50
CA ARG A 66 4.19 -9.96 17.93
C ARG A 66 3.98 -10.92 16.77
N GLN A 67 3.28 -10.47 15.73
CA GLN A 67 2.90 -11.29 14.59
C GLN A 67 2.69 -10.46 13.32
N MET A 68 2.69 -11.14 12.16
CA MET A 68 2.46 -10.56 10.85
C MET A 68 1.49 -11.44 10.07
N ALA A 69 0.46 -10.84 9.50
CA ALA A 69 -0.45 -11.48 8.57
C ALA A 69 -0.22 -10.96 7.15
N PHE A 70 -0.44 -11.82 6.17
CA PHE A 70 -0.34 -11.48 4.75
C PHE A 70 -1.32 -12.31 3.92
N LEU A 71 -1.45 -11.96 2.65
CA LEU A 71 -2.40 -12.53 1.71
C LEU A 71 -1.70 -13.24 0.55
N GLU A 72 -2.39 -14.20 -0.02
CA GLU A 72 -2.22 -14.55 -1.42
C GLU A 72 -2.95 -13.50 -2.26
N GLN A 73 -2.20 -12.53 -2.81
CA GLN A 73 -2.74 -11.43 -3.59
C GLN A 73 -3.13 -11.92 -4.99
N VAL A 74 -4.39 -11.73 -5.37
CA VAL A 74 -5.01 -12.24 -6.60
C VAL A 74 -5.43 -11.15 -7.58
N HIS A 75 -5.05 -9.90 -7.31
CA HIS A 75 -5.40 -8.70 -8.10
C HIS A 75 -6.91 -8.43 -8.18
N GLY A 76 -7.64 -8.81 -7.13
CA GLY A 76 -9.08 -8.58 -6.97
C GLY A 76 -9.39 -7.42 -6.02
N SER A 77 -10.66 -7.35 -5.58
CA SER A 77 -11.12 -6.31 -4.66
C SER A 77 -11.65 -6.84 -3.32
N HIS A 78 -11.39 -8.12 -3.03
CA HIS A 78 -11.80 -8.71 -1.76
C HIS A 78 -10.93 -8.20 -0.61
N VAL A 79 -11.56 -8.00 0.56
CA VAL A 79 -10.92 -7.52 1.79
C VAL A 79 -11.25 -8.44 2.94
N LEU A 80 -10.23 -8.92 3.63
CA LEU A 80 -10.36 -9.74 4.83
C LEU A 80 -10.08 -8.90 6.10
N VAL A 81 -10.64 -9.34 7.22
CA VAL A 81 -10.20 -8.93 8.57
C VAL A 81 -9.49 -10.13 9.17
N SER A 82 -8.32 -9.91 9.75
CA SER A 82 -7.54 -10.99 10.33
C SER A 82 -7.01 -10.66 11.71
N ASP A 83 -7.21 -11.59 12.62
CA ASP A 83 -6.54 -11.66 13.92
C ASP A 83 -5.42 -12.72 13.91
N GLY A 84 -5.18 -13.32 12.73
CA GLY A 84 -4.23 -14.40 12.53
C GLY A 84 -2.81 -13.96 12.26
N THR A 85 -1.98 -14.95 11.94
CA THR A 85 -0.58 -14.79 11.54
C THR A 85 -0.30 -15.66 10.32
N GLY A 86 0.73 -15.28 9.54
CA GLY A 86 1.05 -15.98 8.29
C GLY A 86 0.06 -15.65 7.18
N GLN A 87 -0.11 -16.58 6.24
CA GLN A 87 -1.05 -16.43 5.13
C GLN A 87 -2.49 -16.68 5.61
N VAL A 88 -3.33 -15.64 5.54
CA VAL A 88 -4.70 -15.68 6.08
C VAL A 88 -5.78 -15.85 5.02
N GLY A 89 -5.43 -15.98 3.77
CA GLY A 89 -6.37 -16.25 2.66
C GLY A 89 -6.01 -15.57 1.36
N GLN A 90 -6.94 -15.67 0.39
CA GLN A 90 -6.85 -15.03 -0.93
C GLN A 90 -7.65 -13.73 -0.92
N ALA A 91 -7.00 -12.59 -1.07
CA ALA A 91 -7.59 -11.26 -1.15
C ALA A 91 -6.53 -10.24 -1.55
N ASP A 92 -6.92 -8.98 -1.71
CA ASP A 92 -6.02 -7.87 -2.01
C ASP A 92 -6.12 -6.74 -0.98
N GLY A 93 -7.00 -6.85 0.00
CA GLY A 93 -7.10 -5.96 1.15
C GLY A 93 -7.14 -6.74 2.46
N LEU A 94 -6.50 -6.20 3.49
CA LEU A 94 -6.46 -6.82 4.82
C LEU A 94 -6.55 -5.74 5.89
N CYS A 95 -7.36 -5.98 6.91
CA CYS A 95 -7.56 -5.10 8.07
C CYS A 95 -7.31 -5.85 9.37
N THR A 96 -6.87 -5.13 10.42
CA THR A 96 -6.82 -5.66 11.79
C THR A 96 -7.05 -4.54 12.81
N THR A 97 -7.64 -4.91 13.96
CA THR A 97 -7.75 -4.08 15.15
C THR A 97 -6.88 -4.60 16.29
N ARG A 98 -6.14 -5.70 16.05
CA ARG A 98 -5.40 -6.39 17.10
C ARG A 98 -4.08 -5.70 17.40
N ALA A 99 -3.90 -5.27 18.66
CA ALA A 99 -2.64 -4.73 19.14
C ALA A 99 -1.49 -5.76 19.03
N GLY A 100 -0.32 -5.32 18.68
CA GLY A 100 0.86 -6.16 18.43
C GLY A 100 0.83 -6.90 17.10
N SER A 101 -0.19 -6.68 16.26
CA SER A 101 -0.30 -7.31 14.95
C SER A 101 0.10 -6.38 13.83
N GLY A 102 0.79 -6.93 12.84
CA GLY A 102 1.11 -6.28 11.59
C GLY A 102 0.47 -6.97 10.40
N LEU A 103 0.32 -6.21 9.35
CA LEU A 103 -0.16 -6.61 8.04
C LEU A 103 0.92 -6.28 7.01
N MET A 104 1.12 -7.12 6.01
CA MET A 104 2.02 -6.82 4.92
C MET A 104 1.47 -7.22 3.55
N GLY A 105 1.69 -6.34 2.57
CA GLY A 105 1.46 -6.59 1.16
C GLY A 105 2.78 -6.62 0.38
N LYS A 106 2.81 -7.38 -0.71
CA LYS A 106 3.96 -7.52 -1.62
C LYS A 106 3.69 -6.78 -2.91
N SER A 107 4.70 -6.11 -3.46
CA SER A 107 4.56 -5.47 -4.77
C SER A 107 5.86 -5.39 -5.56
N ALA A 108 5.69 -5.22 -6.86
CA ALA A 108 6.63 -4.68 -7.82
C ALA A 108 5.79 -3.96 -8.88
N ASP A 109 5.66 -2.64 -8.75
CA ASP A 109 4.90 -1.67 -9.53
C ASP A 109 3.46 -1.37 -9.06
N CYS A 110 2.68 -2.33 -8.57
CA CYS A 110 1.34 -2.02 -8.08
C CYS A 110 1.40 -1.13 -6.83
N PRO A 111 0.56 -0.09 -6.70
CA PRO A 111 0.45 0.64 -5.45
C PRO A 111 0.01 -0.26 -4.29
N ILE A 112 0.62 -0.05 -3.13
CA ILE A 112 0.06 -0.50 -1.86
C ILE A 112 -0.38 0.74 -1.11
N VAL A 113 -1.64 0.78 -0.70
CA VAL A 113 -2.20 1.84 0.10
C VAL A 113 -2.26 1.36 1.55
N LEU A 114 -1.47 1.97 2.42
CA LEU A 114 -1.54 1.75 3.86
C LEU A 114 -2.58 2.68 4.44
N VAL A 115 -3.46 2.16 5.30
CA VAL A 115 -4.51 2.95 5.97
C VAL A 115 -4.39 2.76 7.47
N ALA A 116 -4.43 3.84 8.23
CA ALA A 116 -4.38 3.80 9.68
C ALA A 116 -5.46 4.69 10.29
N HIS A 117 -6.07 4.24 11.39
CA HIS A 117 -6.89 5.09 12.22
C HIS A 117 -5.99 6.00 13.06
N LYS A 118 -6.26 7.33 13.06
CA LYS A 118 -5.43 8.35 13.76
C LYS A 118 -5.22 8.07 15.26
N ARG A 119 -6.16 7.38 15.90
CA ARG A 119 -6.05 6.93 17.29
C ARG A 119 -5.58 5.48 17.42
N ARG A 120 -4.96 4.91 16.38
CA ARG A 120 -4.38 3.55 16.35
C ARG A 120 -5.34 2.44 16.74
N ARG A 121 -6.64 2.55 16.40
CA ARG A 121 -7.65 1.51 16.68
C ARG A 121 -7.64 0.39 15.66
N ALA A 122 -7.27 0.70 14.42
CA ALA A 122 -7.20 -0.24 13.32
C ALA A 122 -6.13 0.19 12.31
N VAL A 123 -5.61 -0.78 11.57
CA VAL A 123 -4.78 -0.57 10.39
C VAL A 123 -5.25 -1.49 9.27
N ALA A 124 -4.96 -1.08 8.04
CA ALA A 124 -5.26 -1.86 6.86
C ALA A 124 -4.23 -1.63 5.76
N PHE A 125 -4.20 -2.52 4.77
CA PHE A 125 -3.60 -2.23 3.48
C PHE A 125 -4.52 -2.65 2.33
N ALA A 126 -4.36 -1.98 1.17
CA ALA A 126 -4.92 -2.37 -0.11
C ALA A 126 -3.78 -2.58 -1.12
N HIS A 127 -3.72 -3.74 -1.79
CA HIS A 127 -2.91 -3.96 -2.97
C HIS A 127 -3.68 -3.47 -4.19
N ALA A 128 -3.41 -2.24 -4.61
CA ALA A 128 -4.17 -1.52 -5.61
C ALA A 128 -3.58 -1.71 -7.03
N SER A 129 -3.47 -2.96 -7.50
CA SER A 129 -3.19 -3.21 -8.91
C SER A 129 -4.23 -2.51 -9.79
N TRP A 130 -3.97 -2.32 -11.10
CA TRP A 130 -4.95 -1.67 -11.95
C TRP A 130 -6.32 -2.40 -11.94
N ARG A 131 -6.30 -3.74 -11.93
CA ARG A 131 -7.53 -4.56 -11.82
C ARG A 131 -8.25 -4.34 -10.50
N ALA A 132 -7.49 -4.38 -9.40
CA ALA A 132 -8.03 -4.16 -8.07
C ALA A 132 -8.57 -2.71 -7.89
N THR A 133 -7.87 -1.71 -8.44
CA THR A 133 -8.30 -0.30 -8.43
C THR A 133 -9.62 -0.14 -9.16
N VAL A 134 -9.73 -0.68 -10.37
CA VAL A 134 -10.96 -0.65 -11.18
C VAL A 134 -12.10 -1.40 -10.50
N ALA A 135 -11.80 -2.50 -9.82
CA ALA A 135 -12.79 -3.28 -9.08
C ALA A 135 -13.13 -2.70 -7.69
N GLY A 136 -12.56 -1.53 -7.30
CA GLY A 136 -12.92 -0.82 -6.08
C GLY A 136 -12.24 -1.32 -4.81
N ILE A 137 -10.99 -1.79 -4.86
CA ILE A 137 -10.29 -2.29 -3.67
C ILE A 137 -10.19 -1.23 -2.55
N VAL A 138 -9.90 0.04 -2.89
CA VAL A 138 -9.80 1.12 -1.88
C VAL A 138 -11.14 1.39 -1.22
N PRO A 139 -12.26 1.62 -1.94
CA PRO A 139 -13.59 1.70 -1.34
C PRO A 139 -13.93 0.51 -0.44
N ASN A 140 -13.56 -0.71 -0.86
CA ASN A 140 -13.84 -1.92 -0.07
C ASN A 140 -13.03 -1.97 1.23
N VAL A 141 -11.76 -1.52 1.21
CA VAL A 141 -10.95 -1.38 2.45
C VAL A 141 -11.56 -0.34 3.37
N LEU A 142 -11.96 0.83 2.85
CA LEU A 142 -12.61 1.86 3.65
C LEU A 142 -13.95 1.37 4.22
N GLY A 143 -14.77 0.70 3.41
CA GLY A 143 -16.00 0.08 3.86
C GLY A 143 -15.77 -0.95 4.98
N LYS A 144 -14.70 -1.74 4.88
CA LYS A 144 -14.31 -2.68 5.93
C LYS A 144 -13.88 -1.96 7.20
N MET A 145 -13.07 -0.87 7.09
CA MET A 145 -12.67 -0.05 8.23
C MET A 145 -13.89 0.57 8.93
N ILE A 146 -14.90 1.01 8.17
CA ILE A 146 -16.16 1.51 8.74
C ILE A 146 -16.88 0.42 9.56
N THR A 147 -16.89 -0.83 9.11
CA THR A 147 -17.47 -1.95 9.91
C THR A 147 -16.68 -2.26 11.19
N LEU A 148 -15.48 -1.70 11.33
CA LEU A 148 -14.62 -1.77 12.51
C LEU A 148 -14.67 -0.46 13.33
N ASP A 149 -15.77 0.30 13.23
CA ASP A 149 -16.01 1.57 13.92
C ASP A 149 -14.94 2.65 13.65
N CYS A 150 -14.35 2.65 12.45
CA CYS A 150 -13.41 3.66 11.99
C CYS A 150 -14.11 4.59 10.99
N ARG A 151 -14.32 5.85 11.35
CA ARG A 151 -14.92 6.83 10.43
C ARG A 151 -13.87 7.35 9.45
N PRO A 152 -14.24 7.65 8.19
CA PRO A 152 -13.29 8.12 7.19
C PRO A 152 -12.48 9.36 7.59
N GLU A 153 -13.07 10.30 8.31
CA GLU A 153 -12.41 11.51 8.82
C GLU A 153 -11.36 11.23 9.91
N ASP A 154 -11.40 10.05 10.53
CA ASP A 154 -10.42 9.58 11.50
C ASP A 154 -9.32 8.72 10.87
N LEU A 155 -9.31 8.57 9.53
CA LEU A 155 -8.31 7.77 8.82
C LEU A 155 -7.23 8.63 8.18
N VAL A 156 -6.04 8.05 8.06
CA VAL A 156 -4.94 8.54 7.23
C VAL A 156 -4.54 7.44 6.26
N ALA A 157 -4.22 7.80 5.02
CA ALA A 157 -3.83 6.88 3.97
C ALA A 157 -2.49 7.27 3.33
N CYS A 158 -1.63 6.27 3.09
CA CYS A 158 -0.31 6.45 2.50
C CYS A 158 -0.15 5.52 1.29
N LEU A 159 0.03 6.10 0.10
CA LEU A 159 0.34 5.37 -1.13
C LEU A 159 1.85 5.13 -1.21
N CYS A 160 2.25 3.86 -1.16
CA CYS A 160 3.65 3.43 -1.23
C CYS A 160 4.24 3.61 -2.64
N PRO A 161 5.59 3.55 -2.79
CA PRO A 161 6.24 3.53 -4.08
C PRO A 161 5.61 2.52 -5.05
N SER A 162 5.42 2.93 -6.30
CA SER A 162 4.77 2.12 -7.33
C SER A 162 5.08 2.66 -8.73
N ALA A 163 4.58 2.06 -9.79
CA ALA A 163 4.71 2.60 -11.14
C ALA A 163 4.12 4.02 -11.21
N GLY A 164 4.93 4.97 -11.60
CA GLY A 164 4.53 6.38 -11.70
C GLY A 164 3.75 6.67 -12.97
N PRO A 165 2.97 7.76 -12.97
CA PRO A 165 2.06 8.11 -14.07
C PRO A 165 2.75 8.36 -15.41
N GLU A 166 4.04 8.72 -15.40
CA GLU A 166 4.81 8.95 -16.63
C GLU A 166 5.44 7.66 -17.18
N CYS A 167 5.33 6.53 -16.44
CA CYS A 167 6.00 5.28 -16.77
C CYS A 167 5.03 4.10 -16.94
N TYR A 168 3.79 4.24 -16.49
CA TYR A 168 2.85 3.12 -16.48
C TYR A 168 1.99 3.12 -17.75
N GLU A 169 2.59 2.69 -18.86
CA GLU A 169 1.89 2.48 -20.13
C GLU A 169 0.87 1.33 -20.02
N VAL A 170 -0.30 1.51 -20.59
CA VAL A 170 -1.40 0.53 -20.58
C VAL A 170 -2.05 0.41 -21.95
N GLY A 171 -2.66 -0.74 -22.20
CA GLY A 171 -3.48 -0.94 -23.40
C GLY A 171 -4.88 -0.35 -23.27
N PRO A 172 -5.63 -0.28 -24.39
CA PRO A 172 -6.98 0.27 -24.41
C PRO A 172 -7.97 -0.50 -23.53
N GLU A 173 -7.70 -1.78 -23.27
CA GLU A 173 -8.51 -2.62 -22.38
C GLU A 173 -8.52 -2.12 -20.93
N VAL A 174 -7.42 -1.49 -20.47
CA VAL A 174 -7.35 -0.93 -19.12
C VAL A 174 -8.21 0.33 -19.02
N ARG A 175 -8.15 1.19 -20.04
CA ARG A 175 -8.98 2.39 -20.12
C ARG A 175 -10.47 2.05 -20.16
N GLN A 176 -10.85 1.08 -21.01
CA GLN A 176 -12.23 0.60 -21.08
C GLN A 176 -12.70 0.08 -19.73
N ALA A 177 -11.93 -0.79 -19.09
CA ALA A 177 -12.27 -1.33 -17.76
C ALA A 177 -12.38 -0.23 -16.69
N ALA A 178 -11.52 0.80 -16.74
CA ALA A 178 -11.60 1.91 -15.80
C ALA A 178 -12.86 2.75 -15.99
N LEU A 179 -13.26 3.02 -17.23
CA LEU A 179 -14.52 3.73 -17.53
C LEU A 179 -15.74 2.95 -17.08
N GLU A 180 -15.73 1.62 -17.19
CA GLU A 180 -16.80 0.74 -16.72
C GLU A 180 -16.84 0.61 -15.20
N GLY A 181 -15.70 0.39 -14.54
CA GLY A 181 -15.64 0.08 -13.12
C GLY A 181 -15.58 1.31 -12.21
N ILE A 182 -14.86 2.36 -12.60
CA ILE A 182 -14.74 3.60 -11.82
C ILE A 182 -15.80 4.63 -12.27
N GLY A 183 -16.12 4.63 -13.55
CA GLY A 183 -17.07 5.56 -14.17
C GLY A 183 -16.41 6.58 -15.11
N PRO A 184 -17.21 7.44 -15.78
CA PRO A 184 -16.73 8.34 -16.83
C PRO A 184 -15.61 9.29 -16.42
N HIS A 185 -15.54 9.66 -15.13
CA HIS A 185 -14.49 10.56 -14.63
C HIS A 185 -13.10 9.89 -14.60
N ALA A 186 -13.02 8.56 -14.73
CA ALA A 186 -11.76 7.83 -14.85
C ALA A 186 -10.92 8.27 -16.06
N GLU A 187 -11.55 8.90 -17.06
CA GLU A 187 -10.86 9.50 -18.21
C GLU A 187 -9.74 10.45 -17.77
N ALA A 188 -9.93 11.19 -16.68
CA ALA A 188 -8.96 12.13 -16.15
C ALA A 188 -7.66 11.46 -15.63
N PHE A 189 -7.66 10.15 -15.44
CA PHE A 189 -6.50 9.39 -14.99
C PHE A 189 -5.64 8.86 -16.13
N PHE A 190 -6.07 9.08 -17.38
CA PHE A 190 -5.31 8.67 -18.55
C PHE A 190 -4.62 9.86 -19.21
N ARG A 191 -3.39 9.64 -19.66
CA ARG A 191 -2.60 10.61 -20.41
C ARG A 191 -2.17 9.98 -21.72
N PRO A 192 -2.34 10.67 -22.85
CA PRO A 192 -1.82 10.20 -24.13
C PRO A 192 -0.30 10.00 -24.05
N GLY A 193 0.18 8.86 -24.51
CA GLY A 193 1.59 8.58 -24.70
C GLY A 193 1.90 8.43 -26.20
N PRO A 194 3.18 8.30 -26.57
CA PRO A 194 3.59 8.21 -27.96
C PRO A 194 3.14 6.91 -28.66
N VAL A 195 2.95 5.83 -27.90
CA VAL A 195 2.53 4.50 -28.42
C VAL A 195 1.30 4.00 -27.69
N LYS A 196 1.24 4.19 -26.38
CA LYS A 196 0.14 3.76 -25.51
C LYS A 196 -0.19 4.85 -24.52
N ASP A 197 -1.42 4.84 -24.01
CA ASP A 197 -1.81 5.72 -22.90
C ASP A 197 -1.06 5.33 -21.63
N HIS A 198 -0.86 6.31 -20.76
CA HIS A 198 -0.37 6.12 -19.40
C HIS A 198 -1.54 6.19 -18.42
N PHE A 199 -1.59 5.27 -17.48
CA PHE A 199 -2.59 5.26 -16.43
C PHE A 199 -2.01 5.79 -15.12
N ASP A 200 -2.57 6.89 -14.61
CA ASP A 200 -2.21 7.48 -13.32
C ASP A 200 -2.90 6.72 -12.18
N LEU A 201 -2.30 5.58 -11.77
CA LEU A 201 -2.80 4.79 -10.64
C LEU A 201 -2.74 5.56 -9.32
N TRP A 202 -1.84 6.53 -9.18
CA TRP A 202 -1.80 7.36 -7.97
C TRP A 202 -3.03 8.23 -7.89
N ALA A 203 -3.34 8.96 -8.96
CA ALA A 203 -4.54 9.81 -9.02
C ALA A 203 -5.84 9.00 -8.86
N ALA A 204 -5.95 7.83 -9.48
CA ALA A 204 -7.13 6.98 -9.37
C ALA A 204 -7.37 6.50 -7.92
N ASN A 205 -6.32 6.10 -7.20
CA ASN A 205 -6.47 5.65 -5.81
C ASN A 205 -6.66 6.83 -4.84
N VAL A 206 -6.06 7.99 -5.11
CA VAL A 206 -6.32 9.22 -4.36
C VAL A 206 -7.79 9.67 -4.52
N ASP A 207 -8.32 9.66 -5.73
CA ASP A 207 -9.75 9.97 -5.98
C ASP A 207 -10.66 9.01 -5.21
N ALA A 208 -10.33 7.71 -5.20
CA ALA A 208 -11.09 6.72 -4.45
C ALA A 208 -11.08 6.98 -2.93
N LEU A 209 -9.95 7.42 -2.36
CA LEU A 209 -9.84 7.80 -0.95
C LEU A 209 -10.66 9.05 -0.64
N LEU A 210 -10.57 10.10 -1.48
CA LEU A 210 -11.33 11.34 -1.33
C LEU A 210 -12.84 11.08 -1.40
N ARG A 211 -13.29 10.29 -2.38
CA ARG A 211 -14.70 9.85 -2.50
C ARG A 211 -15.15 8.99 -1.33
N GLY A 212 -14.21 8.26 -0.72
CA GLY A 212 -14.44 7.48 0.49
C GLY A 212 -14.51 8.32 1.76
N GLY A 213 -14.32 9.66 1.68
CA GLY A 213 -14.50 10.61 2.77
C GLY A 213 -13.25 11.00 3.53
N LEU A 214 -12.05 10.57 3.09
CA LEU A 214 -10.80 11.08 3.66
C LEU A 214 -10.60 12.54 3.26
N GLN A 215 -9.96 13.32 4.14
CA GLN A 215 -9.59 14.69 3.83
C GLN A 215 -8.28 14.72 3.01
N PRO A 216 -8.09 15.70 2.12
CA PRO A 216 -6.87 15.80 1.30
C PRO A 216 -5.56 15.80 2.11
N GLU A 217 -5.55 16.43 3.27
CA GLU A 217 -4.41 16.48 4.19
C GLU A 217 -4.07 15.14 4.85
N ASP A 218 -5.00 14.19 4.84
CA ASP A 218 -4.84 12.85 5.37
C ASP A 218 -4.41 11.82 4.31
N ILE A 219 -4.20 12.26 3.08
CA ILE A 219 -3.78 11.41 1.95
C ILE A 219 -2.36 11.77 1.54
N HIS A 220 -1.45 10.82 1.70
CA HIS A 220 -0.03 11.01 1.45
C HIS A 220 0.45 10.08 0.34
N VAL A 221 1.19 10.63 -0.62
CA VAL A 221 1.74 9.86 -1.74
C VAL A 221 3.26 9.89 -1.65
N ALA A 222 3.90 8.72 -1.67
CA ALA A 222 5.37 8.63 -1.66
C ALA A 222 6.02 9.35 -2.87
N GLY A 223 5.32 9.44 -3.99
CA GLY A 223 5.80 10.10 -5.19
C GLY A 223 7.01 9.42 -5.85
N VAL A 224 7.28 8.17 -5.49
CA VAL A 224 8.45 7.41 -5.97
C VAL A 224 8.02 6.37 -6.98
N CYS A 225 8.49 6.53 -8.23
CA CYS A 225 8.26 5.57 -9.30
C CYS A 225 9.25 4.39 -9.20
N THR A 226 8.75 3.16 -9.10
CA THR A 226 9.56 1.93 -9.04
C THR A 226 10.35 1.67 -10.32
N LEU A 227 9.82 2.09 -11.49
CA LEU A 227 10.55 1.97 -12.75
C LEU A 227 11.74 2.94 -12.79
N CYS A 228 11.57 4.19 -12.36
CA CYS A 228 12.63 5.18 -12.33
C CYS A 228 13.67 4.89 -11.24
N ARG A 229 13.20 4.41 -10.08
CA ARG A 229 14.03 4.06 -8.93
C ARG A 229 14.18 2.55 -8.78
N ASN A 230 14.46 1.88 -9.91
CA ASN A 230 14.71 0.44 -9.93
C ASN A 230 16.01 0.03 -9.18
N ASP A 231 16.87 1.00 -8.90
CA ASP A 231 17.98 0.87 -7.97
C ASP A 231 17.56 0.61 -6.52
N LEU A 232 16.37 1.09 -6.15
CA LEU A 232 15.80 0.93 -4.79
C LEU A 232 14.69 -0.11 -4.73
N PHE A 233 13.81 -0.17 -5.72
CA PHE A 233 12.62 -1.01 -5.69
C PHE A 233 12.59 -1.97 -6.89
N PRO A 234 12.23 -3.25 -6.70
CA PRO A 234 11.97 -4.14 -7.84
C PRO A 234 10.79 -3.63 -8.68
N SER A 235 10.89 -3.80 -9.99
CA SER A 235 9.85 -3.44 -10.95
C SER A 235 9.57 -4.58 -11.91
N HIS A 236 8.36 -5.09 -11.89
CA HIS A 236 7.92 -6.14 -12.81
C HIS A 236 7.91 -5.66 -14.26
N ARG A 237 7.49 -4.40 -14.49
CA ARG A 237 7.47 -3.80 -15.82
C ARG A 237 8.87 -3.71 -16.43
N ARG A 238 9.88 -3.42 -15.61
CA ARG A 238 11.25 -3.26 -16.06
C ARG A 238 12.04 -4.56 -16.15
N GLU A 239 11.81 -5.47 -15.21
CA GLU A 239 12.62 -6.70 -15.03
C GLU A 239 11.88 -7.97 -15.51
N GLY A 240 10.58 -7.87 -15.79
CA GLY A 240 9.77 -9.01 -16.20
C GLY A 240 9.42 -9.98 -15.06
N PRO A 241 9.08 -11.24 -15.40
CA PRO A 241 8.61 -12.23 -14.42
C PRO A 241 9.61 -12.56 -13.30
N GLY A 242 10.91 -12.35 -13.55
CA GLY A 242 11.98 -12.57 -12.58
C GLY A 242 12.15 -11.45 -11.54
N ALA A 243 11.38 -10.35 -11.64
CA ALA A 243 11.43 -9.29 -10.66
C ALA A 243 11.09 -9.83 -9.27
N GLY A 244 11.92 -9.50 -8.28
CA GLY A 244 11.60 -9.72 -6.88
C GLY A 244 10.40 -8.88 -6.43
N ARG A 245 10.13 -8.89 -5.13
CA ARG A 245 9.08 -8.04 -4.54
C ARG A 245 9.66 -7.25 -3.38
N PHE A 246 9.19 -6.02 -3.22
CA PHE A 246 9.29 -5.31 -1.95
C PHE A 246 8.03 -5.55 -1.11
N VAL A 247 8.10 -5.26 0.16
CA VAL A 247 6.99 -5.35 1.11
C VAL A 247 6.65 -3.96 1.61
N ALA A 248 5.37 -3.64 1.69
CA ALA A 248 4.86 -2.57 2.54
C ALA A 248 4.14 -3.21 3.73
N ALA A 249 4.55 -2.84 4.93
CA ALA A 249 4.01 -3.35 6.18
C ALA A 249 3.48 -2.23 7.06
N ILE A 250 2.38 -2.52 7.76
CA ILE A 250 1.75 -1.62 8.73
C ILE A 250 1.27 -2.43 9.93
N GLY A 251 1.33 -1.86 11.14
CA GLY A 251 0.90 -2.59 12.33
C GLY A 251 0.58 -1.67 13.52
N LEU A 252 -0.15 -2.24 14.46
CA LEU A 252 -0.46 -1.62 15.74
C LEU A 252 0.57 -2.06 16.77
N ALA A 253 1.19 -1.09 17.46
CA ALA A 253 2.05 -1.40 18.60
C ALA A 253 1.28 -2.27 19.61
N HIS A 254 1.98 -3.15 20.30
CA HIS A 254 1.38 -3.78 21.47
C HIS A 254 1.16 -2.72 22.57
N GLU A 255 0.06 -2.83 23.31
CA GLU A 255 -0.11 -2.05 24.51
C GLU A 255 1.05 -2.36 25.45
N SER A 256 1.81 -1.32 25.81
CA SER A 256 2.76 -1.44 26.91
C SER A 256 1.91 -1.67 28.15
N GLY A 257 1.79 -2.92 28.59
CA GLY A 257 1.25 -3.19 29.90
C GLY A 257 2.10 -2.42 30.91
N PRO A 258 1.54 -2.02 32.08
CA PRO A 258 2.36 -1.44 33.13
C PRO A 258 3.54 -2.39 33.38
N VAL A 259 4.75 -1.85 33.28
CA VAL A 259 5.96 -2.58 33.66
C VAL A 259 5.76 -2.98 35.12
N PRO A 260 5.78 -4.30 35.45
CA PRO A 260 5.60 -4.76 36.84
C PRO A 260 6.69 -4.22 37.78
#